data_dae520c85170906a342002cf7242cd87
#
_entry.id   dae520c85170906a342002cf7242cd87
#
_cell.length_a   1.000
_cell.length_b   1.000
_cell.length_c   1.000
_cell.angle_alpha   90.00
_cell.angle_beta   90.00
_cell.angle_gamma   90.00
#
_symmetry.space_group_name_H-M   'P 1'
#
loop_
_entity.id
_entity.type
_entity.pdbx_description
1 polymer ?
#
loop_
_entity_poly.entity_id
_entity_poly.type
_entity_poly.pdbx_seq_one_letter_code
_entity_poly.pdbx_strand_id
1 'polypeptide(L)'
;MRIKTRAGVAATSRDTAIKWIKRCLREITRKDYELPVDYATARADIVVTLKSAGHRSSACAKGISIDLTAFNTGRTALIEYPAFAKDPVIGSKETLSPESVLAATIAHEISHFVQYRYGPDTRWLCKRYRKPHGEGFQDIYRILRARVINPHFSLT
;
A
#
# COMPACT_ATOMS: atom_id res chain seq x y z
N MET A 1 14.33 5.84 0.35
CA MET A 1 13.11 6.19 -0.42
C MET A 1 13.40 7.38 -1.32
N ARG A 2 13.30 7.19 -2.59
CA ARG A 2 13.42 8.24 -3.60
C ARG A 2 12.03 8.67 -4.03
N ILE A 3 11.68 9.95 -3.82
CA ILE A 3 10.36 10.48 -4.11
C ILE A 3 10.44 11.35 -5.36
N LYS A 4 9.58 11.08 -6.32
CA LYS A 4 9.33 11.89 -7.51
C LYS A 4 7.92 12.47 -7.38
N THR A 5 7.82 13.79 -7.30
CA THR A 5 6.53 14.50 -7.24
C THR A 5 6.28 15.16 -8.59
N ARG A 6 5.16 14.84 -9.22
CA ARG A 6 4.76 15.51 -10.47
C ARG A 6 4.15 16.88 -10.18
N ALA A 7 4.14 17.75 -11.18
CA ALA A 7 3.47 19.04 -11.10
C ALA A 7 2.01 18.90 -10.65
N GLY A 8 1.50 19.87 -9.91
CA GLY A 8 0.12 19.89 -9.40
C GLY A 8 -0.14 19.10 -8.12
N VAL A 9 0.86 18.38 -7.56
CA VAL A 9 0.70 17.70 -6.26
C VAL A 9 0.89 18.71 -5.13
N ALA A 10 -0.16 18.91 -4.33
CA ALA A 10 -0.11 19.77 -3.14
C ALA A 10 0.83 19.19 -2.07
N ALA A 11 1.51 20.06 -1.33
CA ALA A 11 2.44 19.65 -0.28
C ALA A 11 1.78 18.79 0.80
N THR A 12 0.58 19.16 1.24
CA THR A 12 -0.22 18.42 2.23
C THR A 12 -0.55 16.99 1.77
N SER A 13 -0.97 16.83 0.52
CA SER A 13 -1.27 15.53 -0.07
C SER A 13 -0.02 14.66 -0.18
N ARG A 14 1.10 15.27 -0.59
CA ARG A 14 2.40 14.61 -0.63
C ARG A 14 2.82 14.11 0.73
N ASP A 15 2.75 14.95 1.75
CA ASP A 15 3.23 14.63 3.09
C ASP A 15 2.35 13.56 3.75
N THR A 16 1.04 13.60 3.51
CA THR A 16 0.11 12.55 3.92
C THR A 16 0.45 11.22 3.27
N ALA A 17 0.69 11.19 1.96
CA ALA A 17 1.08 9.96 1.27
C ALA A 17 2.41 9.40 1.80
N ILE A 18 3.42 10.25 2.00
CA ILE A 18 4.73 9.85 2.54
C ILE A 18 4.60 9.27 3.96
N LYS A 19 3.75 9.86 4.80
CA LYS A 19 3.44 9.36 6.15
C LYS A 19 2.95 7.91 6.09
N TRP A 20 1.99 7.62 5.23
CA TRP A 20 1.40 6.28 5.11
C TRP A 20 2.36 5.27 4.49
N ILE A 21 3.12 5.65 3.47
CA ILE A 21 4.17 4.80 2.89
C ILE A 21 5.17 4.37 3.97
N LYS A 22 5.66 5.32 4.78
CA LYS A 22 6.61 5.02 5.86
C LYS A 22 6.01 4.09 6.91
N ARG A 23 4.74 4.28 7.28
CA ARG A 23 4.04 3.42 8.24
C ARG A 23 3.91 1.98 7.72
N CYS A 24 3.44 1.81 6.48
CA CYS A 24 3.30 0.50 5.86
C CYS A 24 4.65 -0.22 5.73
N LEU A 25 5.70 0.45 5.26
CA LEU A 25 7.03 -0.13 5.16
C LEU A 25 7.57 -0.55 6.54
N ARG A 26 7.41 0.30 7.56
CA ARG A 26 7.87 -0.02 8.92
C ARG A 26 7.15 -1.24 9.49
N GLU A 27 5.86 -1.37 9.25
CA GLU A 27 5.12 -2.54 9.73
C GLU A 27 5.57 -3.81 9.03
N ILE A 28 5.56 -3.82 7.69
CA ILE A 28 5.82 -5.05 6.95
C ILE A 28 7.28 -5.54 7.06
N THR A 29 8.21 -4.66 7.40
CA THR A 29 9.62 -5.03 7.60
C THR A 29 9.96 -5.40 9.04
N ARG A 30 8.96 -5.63 9.90
CA ARG A 30 9.19 -6.18 11.23
C ARG A 30 9.77 -7.58 11.13
N LYS A 31 10.63 -7.93 12.07
CA LYS A 31 11.29 -9.25 12.12
C LYS A 31 10.30 -10.42 12.14
N ASP A 32 9.12 -10.20 12.72
CA ASP A 32 8.06 -11.21 12.84
C ASP A 32 7.58 -11.74 11.47
N TYR A 33 7.78 -10.99 10.39
CA TYR A 33 7.34 -11.38 9.03
C TYR A 33 8.46 -12.01 8.20
N GLU A 34 9.65 -12.15 8.75
CA GLU A 34 10.80 -12.84 8.10
C GLU A 34 11.08 -12.34 6.67
N LEU A 35 10.81 -11.07 6.37
CA LEU A 35 11.27 -10.49 5.11
C LEU A 35 12.80 -10.37 5.10
N PRO A 36 13.45 -10.58 3.95
CA PRO A 36 14.91 -10.57 3.85
C PRO A 36 15.53 -9.17 3.93
N VAL A 37 14.75 -8.17 4.39
CA VAL A 37 15.19 -6.78 4.48
C VAL A 37 14.64 -6.10 5.72
N ASP A 38 15.40 -5.15 6.25
CA ASP A 38 14.97 -4.24 7.28
C ASP A 38 14.27 -2.99 6.70
N TYR A 39 13.74 -2.15 7.59
CA TYR A 39 13.07 -0.91 7.20
C TYR A 39 13.99 0.07 6.44
N ALA A 40 15.26 0.17 6.83
CA ALA A 40 16.20 1.11 6.20
C ALA A 40 16.46 0.70 4.75
N THR A 41 16.68 -0.58 4.51
CA THR A 41 16.89 -1.17 3.19
C THR A 41 15.63 -1.07 2.32
N ALA A 42 14.47 -1.48 2.82
CA ALA A 42 13.21 -1.37 2.07
C ALA A 42 12.89 0.08 1.71
N ARG A 43 13.16 1.02 2.63
CA ARG A 43 13.02 2.44 2.37
C ARG A 43 14.02 2.96 1.33
N ALA A 44 15.23 2.45 1.28
CA ALA A 44 16.21 2.82 0.25
C ALA A 44 15.83 2.29 -1.13
N ASP A 45 15.33 1.07 -1.20
CA ASP A 45 14.97 0.37 -2.44
C ASP A 45 13.78 0.99 -3.17
N ILE A 46 12.80 1.49 -2.44
CA ILE A 46 11.54 1.94 -3.05
C ILE A 46 11.67 3.29 -3.74
N VAL A 47 11.24 3.35 -5.00
CA VAL A 47 10.98 4.59 -5.73
C VAL A 47 9.49 4.91 -5.67
N VAL A 48 9.15 6.10 -5.21
CA VAL A 48 7.76 6.56 -5.10
C VAL A 48 7.52 7.67 -6.12
N THR A 49 6.49 7.53 -6.94
CA THR A 49 6.00 8.59 -7.82
C THR A 49 4.63 9.05 -7.32
N LEU A 50 4.49 10.33 -7.02
CA LEU A 50 3.23 10.96 -6.64
C LEU A 50 2.71 11.79 -7.81
N LYS A 51 1.42 11.66 -8.13
CA LYS A 51 0.74 12.37 -9.22
C LYS A 51 -0.66 12.82 -8.79
N SER A 52 -1.10 13.97 -9.30
CA SER A 52 -2.41 14.56 -9.02
C SER A 52 -3.40 14.40 -10.17
N ALA A 53 -2.96 13.88 -11.28
CA ALA A 53 -3.79 13.57 -12.44
C ALA A 53 -3.34 12.23 -13.02
N GLY A 54 -4.26 11.36 -13.22
CA GLY A 54 -3.99 10.03 -13.70
C GLY A 54 -5.17 9.14 -13.30
N HIS A 55 -5.14 7.91 -13.69
CA HIS A 55 -6.32 7.09 -13.56
C HIS A 55 -6.14 5.93 -12.60
N ARG A 56 -4.92 5.65 -12.16
CA ARG A 56 -4.64 4.50 -11.27
C ARG A 56 -3.33 4.65 -10.52
N SER A 57 -3.31 4.20 -9.29
CA SER A 57 -2.10 3.81 -8.60
C SER A 57 -1.58 2.49 -9.17
N SER A 58 -0.29 2.21 -9.02
CA SER A 58 0.33 0.99 -9.53
C SER A 58 1.64 0.69 -8.81
N ALA A 59 2.08 -0.56 -8.86
CA ALA A 59 3.34 -0.99 -8.28
C ALA A 59 4.11 -1.95 -9.22
N CYS A 60 5.42 -1.99 -9.01
CA CYS A 60 6.32 -2.96 -9.60
C CYS A 60 7.49 -3.24 -8.63
N ALA A 61 8.40 -4.15 -8.97
CA ALA A 61 9.55 -4.48 -8.12
C ALA A 61 10.51 -3.30 -7.84
N LYS A 62 10.40 -2.18 -8.58
CA LYS A 62 11.23 -0.97 -8.38
C LYS A 62 10.57 0.10 -7.52
N GLY A 63 9.25 0.04 -7.34
CA GLY A 63 8.53 1.05 -6.56
C GLY A 63 7.06 1.15 -6.87
N ILE A 64 6.46 2.24 -6.40
CA ILE A 64 5.02 2.52 -6.50
C ILE A 64 4.74 3.86 -7.15
N SER A 65 3.60 3.96 -7.81
CA SER A 65 3.02 5.21 -8.30
C SER A 65 1.65 5.42 -7.64
N ILE A 66 1.50 6.50 -6.89
CA ILE A 66 0.26 6.82 -6.17
C ILE A 66 -0.44 7.98 -6.86
N ASP A 67 -1.69 7.74 -7.23
CA ASP A 67 -2.60 8.76 -7.73
C ASP A 67 -3.37 9.39 -6.56
N LEU A 68 -3.20 10.69 -6.39
CA LEU A 68 -3.80 11.46 -5.31
C LEU A 68 -5.16 12.06 -5.68
N THR A 69 -5.67 11.82 -6.89
CA THR A 69 -6.92 12.42 -7.36
C THR A 69 -8.08 12.10 -6.42
N ALA A 70 -8.24 10.83 -6.04
CA ALA A 70 -9.32 10.41 -5.14
C ALA A 70 -9.24 11.10 -3.76
N PHE A 71 -8.03 11.29 -3.24
CA PHE A 71 -7.81 12.02 -1.99
C PHE A 71 -8.13 13.51 -2.13
N ASN A 72 -7.63 14.14 -3.19
CA ASN A 72 -7.84 15.58 -3.45
C ASN A 72 -9.30 15.94 -3.74
N THR A 73 -10.08 15.00 -4.31
CA THR A 73 -11.52 15.20 -4.59
C THR A 73 -12.42 14.77 -3.43
N GLY A 74 -11.86 14.36 -2.30
CA GLY A 74 -12.63 14.01 -1.12
C GLY A 74 -13.36 12.66 -1.22
N ARG A 75 -12.87 11.72 -2.04
CA ARG A 75 -13.50 10.39 -2.17
C ARG A 75 -13.41 9.62 -0.85
N THR A 76 -14.55 9.10 -0.39
CA THR A 76 -14.69 8.39 0.87
C THR A 76 -15.05 6.91 0.74
N ALA A 77 -15.29 6.42 -0.47
CA ALA A 77 -15.60 5.02 -0.71
C ALA A 77 -14.35 4.25 -1.16
N LEU A 78 -13.98 3.22 -0.42
CA LEU A 78 -12.97 2.24 -0.81
C LEU A 78 -13.67 1.03 -1.41
N ILE A 79 -13.48 0.84 -2.72
CA ILE A 79 -14.01 -0.31 -3.44
C ILE A 79 -12.87 -1.28 -3.67
N GLU A 80 -12.95 -2.42 -3.04
CA GLU A 80 -11.98 -3.51 -3.19
C GLU A 80 -12.35 -4.43 -4.36
N TYR A 81 -11.39 -5.23 -4.79
CA TYR A 81 -11.63 -6.27 -5.78
C TYR A 81 -12.73 -7.22 -5.32
N PRO A 82 -13.59 -7.72 -6.22
CA PRO A 82 -14.67 -8.64 -5.85
C PRO A 82 -14.20 -9.86 -5.04
N ALA A 83 -13.01 -10.37 -5.32
CA ALA A 83 -12.40 -11.47 -4.58
C ALA A 83 -12.14 -11.14 -3.09
N PHE A 84 -12.03 -9.86 -2.74
CA PHE A 84 -11.80 -9.41 -1.37
C PHE A 84 -13.04 -8.86 -0.69
N ALA A 85 -14.14 -8.69 -1.42
CA ALA A 85 -15.34 -8.02 -0.91
C ALA A 85 -15.89 -8.68 0.38
N LYS A 86 -15.72 -10.00 0.50
CA LYS A 86 -16.15 -10.77 1.68
C LYS A 86 -15.04 -10.99 2.72
N ASP A 87 -13.84 -10.50 2.48
CA ASP A 87 -12.75 -10.65 3.44
C ASP A 87 -13.01 -9.74 4.63
N PRO A 88 -13.03 -10.26 5.87
CA PRO A 88 -13.39 -9.47 7.04
C PRO A 88 -12.39 -8.36 7.35
N VAL A 89 -11.14 -8.50 6.93
CA VAL A 89 -10.08 -7.51 7.17
C VAL A 89 -9.96 -6.53 6.00
N ILE A 90 -9.91 -7.06 4.78
CA ILE A 90 -9.69 -6.24 3.58
C ILE A 90 -10.98 -5.57 3.14
N GLY A 91 -12.05 -6.30 2.96
CA GLY A 91 -13.39 -5.93 2.46
C GLY A 91 -13.64 -4.48 2.07
N SER A 92 -14.57 -4.27 1.19
CA SER A 92 -15.01 -2.91 0.84
C SER A 92 -15.65 -2.23 2.04
N LYS A 93 -15.31 -0.96 2.26
CA LYS A 93 -15.83 -0.16 3.38
C LYS A 93 -16.52 1.08 2.85
N GLU A 94 -17.69 1.35 3.38
CA GLU A 94 -18.42 2.60 3.19
C GLU A 94 -18.04 3.61 4.28
N THR A 95 -18.33 4.86 4.06
CA THR A 95 -18.15 5.95 5.06
C THR A 95 -16.71 6.13 5.57
N LEU A 96 -15.73 6.04 4.70
CA LEU A 96 -14.34 6.30 5.05
C LEU A 96 -13.98 7.78 4.82
N SER A 97 -12.96 8.26 5.54
CA SER A 97 -12.36 9.56 5.22
C SER A 97 -11.51 9.46 3.94
N PRO A 98 -11.28 10.56 3.21
CA PRO A 98 -10.37 10.56 2.06
C PRO A 98 -8.97 10.07 2.43
N GLU A 99 -8.51 10.35 3.64
CA GLU A 99 -7.22 9.87 4.13
C GLU A 99 -7.21 8.34 4.32
N SER A 100 -8.30 7.73 4.78
CA SER A 100 -8.37 6.27 4.93
C SER A 100 -8.37 5.55 3.58
N VAL A 101 -9.02 6.13 2.57
CA VAL A 101 -8.98 5.62 1.18
C VAL A 101 -7.56 5.70 0.62
N LEU A 102 -6.88 6.84 0.80
CA LEU A 102 -5.48 6.98 0.39
C LEU A 102 -4.57 5.99 1.09
N ALA A 103 -4.72 5.85 2.41
CA ALA A 103 -3.92 4.93 3.22
C ALA A 103 -4.11 3.46 2.78
N ALA A 104 -5.34 3.04 2.51
CA ALA A 104 -5.63 1.70 1.99
C ALA A 104 -5.07 1.49 0.57
N THR A 105 -5.17 2.49 -0.30
CA THR A 105 -4.55 2.46 -1.64
C THR A 105 -3.03 2.30 -1.53
N ILE A 106 -2.38 3.05 -0.63
CA ILE A 106 -0.94 2.94 -0.39
C ILE A 106 -0.57 1.55 0.14
N ALA A 107 -1.34 1.01 1.08
CA ALA A 107 -1.12 -0.34 1.60
C ALA A 107 -1.25 -1.39 0.49
N HIS A 108 -2.22 -1.24 -0.43
CA HIS A 108 -2.39 -2.08 -1.60
C HIS A 108 -1.14 -2.05 -2.50
N GLU A 109 -0.66 -0.89 -2.88
CA GLU A 109 0.52 -0.77 -3.76
C GLU A 109 1.82 -1.21 -3.07
N ILE A 110 1.97 -0.95 -1.77
CA ILE A 110 3.10 -1.49 -0.99
C ILE A 110 3.07 -3.02 -0.95
N SER A 111 1.88 -3.62 -0.87
CA SER A 111 1.76 -5.09 -0.89
C SER A 111 2.24 -5.68 -2.21
N HIS A 112 1.92 -5.06 -3.33
CA HIS A 112 2.47 -5.44 -4.63
C HIS A 112 3.98 -5.24 -4.72
N PHE A 113 4.48 -4.09 -4.26
CA PHE A 113 5.91 -3.82 -4.25
C PHE A 113 6.69 -4.88 -3.46
N VAL A 114 6.24 -5.19 -2.24
CA VAL A 114 6.86 -6.21 -1.39
C VAL A 114 6.78 -7.58 -2.04
N GLN A 115 5.62 -7.95 -2.58
CA GLN A 115 5.42 -9.21 -3.29
C GLN A 115 6.38 -9.36 -4.47
N TYR A 116 6.52 -8.33 -5.30
CA TYR A 116 7.36 -8.41 -6.50
C TYR A 116 8.83 -8.26 -6.21
N ARG A 117 9.21 -7.47 -5.21
CA ARG A 117 10.61 -7.19 -4.89
C ARG A 117 11.25 -8.26 -4.04
N TYR A 118 10.55 -8.74 -3.01
CA TYR A 118 11.07 -9.63 -1.98
C TYR A 118 10.42 -11.01 -1.97
N GLY A 119 9.33 -11.21 -2.69
CA GLY A 119 8.62 -12.47 -2.75
C GLY A 119 9.49 -13.65 -3.18
N PRO A 120 10.38 -13.52 -4.20
CA PRO A 120 11.27 -14.62 -4.60
C PRO A 120 12.17 -15.12 -3.46
N ASP A 121 12.62 -14.22 -2.59
CA ASP A 121 13.58 -14.47 -1.52
C ASP A 121 12.90 -14.69 -0.15
N THR A 122 11.56 -14.62 -0.11
CA THR A 122 10.80 -14.75 1.14
C THR A 122 10.15 -16.14 1.21
N ARG A 123 10.52 -16.93 2.21
CA ARG A 123 10.12 -18.34 2.35
C ARG A 123 8.61 -18.58 2.21
N TRP A 124 7.79 -17.77 2.88
CA TRP A 124 6.32 -17.91 2.84
C TRP A 124 5.67 -17.30 1.60
N LEU A 125 6.37 -16.40 0.85
CA LEU A 125 5.90 -15.81 -0.40
C LEU A 125 6.40 -16.55 -1.65
N CYS A 126 7.48 -17.33 -1.57
CA CYS A 126 8.21 -17.84 -2.73
C CYS A 126 7.36 -18.64 -3.72
N LYS A 127 6.33 -19.33 -3.26
CA LYS A 127 5.39 -20.10 -4.10
C LYS A 127 4.20 -19.28 -4.60
N ARG A 128 3.97 -18.07 -4.05
CA ARG A 128 2.73 -17.29 -4.21
C ARG A 128 2.93 -15.90 -4.79
N TYR A 129 4.19 -15.48 -5.00
CA TYR A 129 4.51 -14.11 -5.36
C TYR A 129 4.17 -13.72 -6.82
N ARG A 130 4.03 -14.69 -7.71
CA ARG A 130 3.85 -14.44 -9.15
C ARG A 130 2.46 -14.00 -9.55
N LYS A 131 1.45 -14.31 -8.76
CA LYS A 131 0.05 -14.02 -9.08
C LYS A 131 -0.36 -12.67 -8.49
N PRO A 132 -0.58 -11.62 -9.29
CA PRO A 132 -1.16 -10.38 -8.81
C PRO A 132 -2.49 -10.66 -8.09
N HIS A 133 -2.70 -10.03 -6.93
CA HIS A 133 -3.87 -10.25 -6.08
C HIS A 133 -4.12 -11.72 -5.64
N GLY A 134 -3.10 -12.58 -5.78
CA GLY A 134 -3.13 -13.94 -5.26
C GLY A 134 -2.87 -13.98 -3.75
N GLU A 135 -2.76 -15.20 -3.20
CA GLU A 135 -2.61 -15.41 -1.75
C GLU A 135 -1.43 -14.63 -1.14
N GLY A 136 -0.27 -14.59 -1.80
CA GLY A 136 0.88 -13.85 -1.29
C GLY A 136 0.64 -12.35 -1.19
N PHE A 137 -0.06 -11.76 -2.16
CA PHE A 137 -0.50 -10.35 -2.07
C PHE A 137 -1.50 -10.17 -0.92
N GLN A 138 -2.50 -11.06 -0.83
CA GLN A 138 -3.55 -10.97 0.19
C GLN A 138 -2.97 -11.05 1.60
N ASP A 139 -2.01 -11.92 1.83
CA ASP A 139 -1.37 -12.07 3.14
C ASP A 139 -0.66 -10.76 3.57
N ILE A 140 0.11 -10.15 2.67
CA ILE A 140 0.76 -8.86 2.94
C ILE A 140 -0.29 -7.78 3.18
N TYR A 141 -1.29 -7.70 2.31
CA TYR A 141 -2.32 -6.67 2.39
C TYR A 141 -3.18 -6.79 3.65
N ARG A 142 -3.53 -8.03 4.08
CA ARG A 142 -4.20 -8.26 5.38
C ARG A 142 -3.37 -7.77 6.56
N ILE A 143 -2.06 -8.03 6.56
CA ILE A 143 -1.17 -7.52 7.62
C ILE A 143 -1.25 -6.00 7.68
N LEU A 144 -1.08 -5.31 6.55
CA LEU A 144 -1.10 -3.85 6.50
C LEU A 144 -2.48 -3.29 6.87
N ARG A 145 -3.58 -3.91 6.41
CA ARG A 145 -4.93 -3.51 6.78
C ARG A 145 -5.17 -3.71 8.28
N ALA A 146 -4.86 -4.90 8.81
CA ALA A 146 -5.12 -5.24 10.21
C ALA A 146 -4.25 -4.46 11.21
N ARG A 147 -3.00 -4.15 10.85
CA ARG A 147 -2.04 -3.57 11.80
C ARG A 147 -1.82 -2.07 11.64
N VAL A 148 -2.07 -1.53 10.44
CA VAL A 148 -1.78 -0.11 10.14
C VAL A 148 -3.05 0.68 9.87
N ILE A 149 -3.89 0.19 8.94
CA ILE A 149 -5.00 0.98 8.41
C ILE A 149 -6.23 0.90 9.31
N ASN A 150 -6.76 -0.32 9.50
CA ASN A 150 -8.03 -0.51 10.20
C ASN A 150 -7.99 0.03 11.65
N PRO A 151 -6.94 -0.23 12.47
CA PRO A 151 -6.89 0.33 13.82
C PRO A 151 -6.82 1.86 13.85
N HIS A 152 -6.13 2.46 12.87
CA HIS A 152 -5.97 3.91 12.84
C HIS A 152 -7.27 4.66 12.52
N PHE A 153 -8.11 4.07 11.70
CA PHE A 153 -9.37 4.68 11.28
C PHE A 153 -10.60 4.02 11.92
N SER A 154 -10.40 3.12 12.88
CA SER A 154 -11.47 2.36 13.56
C SER A 154 -12.37 1.62 12.54
N LEU A 155 -11.75 1.02 11.51
CA LEU A 155 -12.46 0.24 10.52
C LEU A 155 -12.67 -1.18 11.04
N THR A 156 -13.90 -1.53 11.35
CA THR A 156 -14.34 -2.87 11.77
C THR A 156 -14.97 -3.62 10.61
#